data_0695f10aa9614a0d0ab4fcb7bda1f8cf
#
_entry.id   0695f10aa9614a0d0ab4fcb7bda1f8cf
#
_cell.length_a   1.000
_cell.length_b   1.000
_cell.length_c   1.000
_cell.angle_alpha   90.00
_cell.angle_beta   90.00
_cell.angle_gamma   90.00
#
_symmetry.space_group_name_H-M   'P 1'
#
loop_
_entity.id
_entity.type
_entity.pdbx_description
1 polymer ?
#
loop_
_entity_poly.entity_id
_entity_poly.type
_entity_poly.pdbx_seq_one_letter_code
_entity_poly.pdbx_strand_id
1 'polypeptide(L)' 'VYNNFGTFLCGQGEFEQAYSQFNAALAALNYYHQADTYENIALCAFAGKQTDVYQQALDKLRQVDPSRVEKLRTLK' A
#
# COMPACT_ATOMS: atom_id res chain seq x y z
N VAL A 1 5.82 -5.15 11.39
CA VAL A 1 5.14 -6.44 11.59
C VAL A 1 3.94 -6.55 10.65
N TYR A 2 2.98 -5.64 10.77
CA TYR A 2 1.78 -5.68 9.93
C TYR A 2 2.10 -5.53 8.45
N ASN A 3 3.06 -4.67 8.11
CA ASN A 3 3.43 -4.47 6.71
C ASN A 3 4.02 -5.74 6.11
N ASN A 4 4.87 -6.43 6.85
CA ASN A 4 5.49 -7.66 6.36
C ASN A 4 4.45 -8.75 6.15
N PHE A 5 3.51 -8.87 7.09
CA PHE A 5 2.46 -9.87 6.98
C PHE A 5 1.50 -9.54 5.84
N GLY A 6 1.15 -8.26 5.69
CA GLY A 6 0.31 -7.82 4.58
C GLY A 6 0.95 -8.11 3.23
N THR A 7 2.25 -7.84 3.10
CA THR A 7 2.98 -8.12 1.87
C THR A 7 2.97 -9.62 1.57
N PHE A 8 3.16 -10.45 2.59
CA PHE A 8 3.09 -11.90 2.43
C PHE A 8 1.71 -12.33 1.94
N LEU A 9 0.64 -11.84 2.56
CA LEU A 9 -0.71 -12.17 2.15
C LEU A 9 -0.99 -11.74 0.72
N CYS A 10 -0.49 -10.59 0.34
CA CYS A 10 -0.62 -10.10 -1.03
C CYS A 10 0.04 -11.07 -2.01
N GLY A 11 1.23 -11.55 -1.68
CA GLY A 11 1.93 -12.52 -2.50
C GLY A 11 1.19 -13.85 -2.63
N GLN A 12 0.34 -14.18 -1.64
CA GLN A 12 -0.48 -15.38 -1.67
C GLN A 12 -1.81 -15.18 -2.40
N GLY A 13 -2.09 -13.97 -2.86
CA GLY A 13 -3.37 -13.66 -3.49
C GLY A 13 -4.48 -13.35 -2.50
N GLU A 14 -4.16 -13.23 -1.22
CA GLU A 14 -5.13 -12.95 -0.16
C GLU A 14 -5.28 -11.43 0.01
N PHE A 15 -5.82 -10.77 -1.02
CA PHE A 15 -5.81 -9.31 -1.10
C PHE A 15 -6.63 -8.64 0.02
N GLU A 16 -7.81 -9.17 0.32
CA GLU A 16 -8.64 -8.57 1.36
C GLU A 16 -7.96 -8.64 2.73
N GLN A 17 -7.36 -9.79 3.03
CA GLN A 17 -6.63 -9.96 4.28
C GLN A 17 -5.39 -9.07 4.32
N ALA A 18 -4.70 -8.94 3.18
CA ALA A 18 -3.55 -8.06 3.07
C ALA A 18 -3.94 -6.62 3.37
N TYR A 19 -5.03 -6.14 2.77
CA TYR A 19 -5.50 -4.78 3.02
C TYR A 19 -5.92 -4.58 4.47
N SER A 20 -6.52 -5.59 5.08
CA SER A 20 -6.89 -5.53 6.50
C SER A 20 -5.64 -5.32 7.37
N GLN A 21 -4.56 -6.04 7.07
CA GLN A 21 -3.30 -5.89 7.80
C GLN A 21 -2.67 -4.52 7.56
N PHE A 22 -2.70 -4.03 6.31
CA PHE A 22 -2.19 -2.71 6.00
C PHE A 22 -2.99 -1.62 6.72
N ASN A 23 -4.31 -1.75 6.76
CA ASN A 23 -5.16 -0.79 7.47
C ASN A 23 -4.88 -0.81 8.97
N ALA A 24 -4.65 -1.99 9.54
CA ALA A 24 -4.27 -2.09 10.95
C ALA A 24 -2.92 -1.39 11.19
N ALA A 25 -1.99 -1.53 10.26
CA ALA A 25 -0.70 -0.85 10.36
C ALA A 25 -0.88 0.66 10.31
N LEU A 26 -1.75 1.16 9.42
CA LEU A 26 -2.00 2.60 9.31
C LEU A 26 -2.57 3.16 10.61
N ALA A 27 -3.41 2.41 11.30
CA ALA A 27 -3.99 2.84 12.56
C ALA A 27 -2.96 2.85 13.68
N ALA A 28 -1.97 1.96 13.63
CA ALA A 28 -0.99 1.80 14.70
C ALA A 28 0.29 2.60 14.47
N LEU A 29 0.62 2.94 13.22
CA LEU A 29 1.89 3.57 12.88
C LEU A 29 1.84 5.08 13.01
N ASN A 30 3.01 5.65 13.21
CA ASN A 30 3.14 7.10 13.18
C ASN A 30 3.17 7.58 11.72
N TYR A 31 3.20 8.90 11.56
CA TYR A 31 3.14 9.54 10.25
C TYR A 31 4.22 9.04 9.28
N TYR A 32 5.44 8.81 9.77
CA TYR A 32 6.57 8.46 8.91
C TYR A 32 6.39 7.13 8.22
N HIS A 33 5.74 6.18 8.88
CA HIS A 33 5.59 4.84 8.34
C HIS A 33 4.34 4.67 7.48
N GLN A 34 3.45 5.67 7.49
CA GLN A 34 2.26 5.61 6.66
C GLN A 34 2.60 5.59 5.18
N ALA A 35 3.63 6.34 4.76
CA ALA A 35 4.04 6.35 3.36
C ALA A 35 4.46 4.95 2.89
N ASP A 36 5.21 4.23 3.72
CA ASP A 36 5.62 2.86 3.39
C ASP A 36 4.39 1.96 3.21
N THR A 37 3.42 2.10 4.10
CA THR A 37 2.23 1.26 4.07
C THR A 37 1.37 1.56 2.84
N TYR A 38 1.16 2.82 2.51
CA TYR A 38 0.41 3.18 1.30
C TYR A 38 1.12 2.71 0.04
N GLU A 39 2.43 2.77 0.01
CA GLU A 39 3.21 2.25 -1.11
C GLU A 39 2.98 0.74 -1.25
N ASN A 40 2.99 0.01 -0.15
CA ASN A 40 2.74 -1.44 -0.17
C ASN A 40 1.33 -1.76 -0.65
N ILE A 41 0.33 -0.97 -0.22
CA ILE A 41 -1.03 -1.14 -0.67
C ILE A 41 -1.12 -0.92 -2.19
N ALA A 42 -0.47 0.13 -2.68
CA ALA A 42 -0.48 0.43 -4.11
C ALA A 42 0.16 -0.70 -4.92
N LEU A 43 1.30 -1.20 -4.46
CA LEU A 43 1.98 -2.30 -5.16
C LEU A 43 1.14 -3.57 -5.14
N CYS A 44 0.50 -3.86 -4.02
CA CYS A 44 -0.37 -5.01 -3.89
C CYS A 44 -1.56 -4.89 -4.85
N ALA A 45 -2.20 -3.72 -4.87
CA ALA A 45 -3.33 -3.49 -5.75
C ALA A 45 -2.94 -3.57 -7.23
N PHE A 46 -1.76 -3.07 -7.56
CA PHE A 46 -1.24 -3.16 -8.93
C PHE A 46 -1.07 -4.62 -9.34
N ALA A 47 -0.47 -5.44 -8.48
CA ALA A 47 -0.27 -6.85 -8.76
C ALA A 47 -1.61 -7.58 -8.89
N GLY A 48 -2.62 -7.18 -8.11
CA GLY A 48 -3.95 -7.78 -8.15
C GLY A 48 -4.87 -7.16 -9.19
N LYS A 49 -4.40 -6.18 -9.95
CA LYS A 49 -5.16 -5.47 -10.97
C LYS A 49 -6.40 -4.79 -10.39
N GLN A 50 -6.30 -4.34 -9.15
CA GLN A 50 -7.38 -3.64 -8.46
C GLN A 50 -7.17 -2.13 -8.59
N THR A 51 -7.59 -1.60 -9.73
CA THR A 51 -7.32 -0.22 -10.11
C THR A 51 -7.86 0.79 -9.11
N ASP A 52 -9.07 0.55 -8.60
CA ASP A 52 -9.70 1.47 -7.65
C ASP A 52 -8.87 1.60 -6.38
N VAL A 53 -8.43 0.48 -5.82
CA VAL A 53 -7.59 0.47 -4.62
C VAL A 53 -6.24 1.12 -4.91
N TYR A 54 -5.68 0.84 -6.08
CA TYR A 54 -4.42 1.42 -6.50
C TYR A 54 -4.49 2.94 -6.54
N GLN A 55 -5.55 3.48 -7.17
CA GLN A 55 -5.73 4.93 -7.25
C GLN A 55 -5.93 5.57 -5.88
N GLN A 56 -6.73 4.94 -5.04
CA GLN A 56 -6.94 5.44 -3.68
C GLN A 56 -5.63 5.46 -2.89
N ALA A 57 -4.83 4.40 -3.01
CA ALA A 57 -3.54 4.34 -2.33
C ALA A 57 -2.59 5.42 -2.84
N LEU A 58 -2.58 5.65 -4.16
CA LEU A 58 -1.75 6.70 -4.73
C LEU A 58 -2.17 8.09 -4.23
N ASP A 59 -3.47 8.35 -4.15
CA ASP A 59 -3.96 9.63 -3.67
C ASP A 59 -3.53 9.87 -2.22
N LYS A 60 -3.64 8.85 -1.37
CA LYS A 60 -3.20 8.97 0.02
C LYS A 60 -1.69 9.13 0.11
N LEU A 61 -0.96 8.37 -0.69
CA LEU A 61 0.49 8.45 -0.72
C LEU A 61 0.96 9.84 -1.16
N ARG A 62 0.27 10.42 -2.14
CA ARG A 62 0.60 11.76 -2.61
C ARG A 62 0.46 12.79 -1.49
N GLN A 63 -0.53 12.63 -0.62
CA GLN A 63 -0.73 13.54 0.50
C GLN A 63 0.39 13.40 1.53
N VAL A 64 0.93 12.20 1.71
CA VAL A 64 1.96 11.94 2.71
C VAL A 64 3.35 12.18 2.14
N ASP A 65 3.62 11.68 0.93
CA ASP A 65 4.95 11.75 0.32
C ASP A 65 4.81 11.69 -1.21
N PRO A 66 4.66 12.86 -1.86
CA PRO A 66 4.47 12.89 -3.31
C PRO A 66 5.64 12.30 -4.10
N SER A 67 6.86 12.32 -3.56
CA SER A 67 8.01 11.78 -4.29
C SER A 67 7.89 10.28 -4.49
N ARG A 68 7.23 9.58 -3.58
CA ARG A 68 7.03 8.13 -3.73
C ARG A 68 6.05 7.81 -4.84
N VAL A 69 5.09 8.69 -5.10
CA VAL A 69 4.15 8.51 -6.21
C VAL A 69 4.90 8.54 -7.54
N GLU A 70 5.82 9.49 -7.69
CA GLU A 70 6.64 9.56 -8.91
C GLU A 70 7.47 8.29 -9.09
N LYS A 71 8.03 7.78 -8.00
CA LYS A 71 8.81 6.54 -8.04
C LYS A 71 7.96 5.37 -8.49
N LEU A 72 6.72 5.27 -8.01
CA LEU A 72 5.81 4.20 -8.41
C LEU A 72 5.41 4.32 -9.88
N ARG A 73 5.25 5.54 -10.37
CA ARG A 73 4.87 5.75 -11.77
C ARG A 73 5.93 5.27 -12.74
N THR A 74 7.19 5.25 -12.34
CA THR A 74 8.28 4.78 -13.20
C THR A 74 8.32 3.25 -13.32
N LEU A 75 7.55 2.55 -12.49
CA LEU A 75 7.49 1.09 -12.56
C LEU A 75 6.63 0.58 -13.72
N LYS A 76 5.91 1.44 -14.37
CA LYS A 76 5.05 1.04 -15.50
C LYS A 76 5.89 0.92 -16.80
#